data_b93d649d5e1421c376a04c2962b570cc
#
_entry.id   b93d649d5e1421c376a04c2962b570cc
#
_cell.length_a   1.000
_cell.length_b   1.000
_cell.length_c   1.000
_cell.angle_alpha   90.00
_cell.angle_beta   90.00
_cell.angle_gamma   90.00
#
_symmetry.space_group_name_H-M   'P 1'
#
loop_
_entity.id
_entity.type
_entity.pdbx_description
1 polymer ?
#
loop_
_entity_poly.entity_id
_entity_poly.type
_entity_poly.pdbx_seq_one_letter_code
_entity_poly.pdbx_strand_id
1 'polypeptide(L)'
;ELAAIEAREAEVERLAANPVHIERTAPAVIVRNDPFDLSELRYDAPAGEVRSKALTAIEKADGITRADRESVEKIVRTVGNGREMAERVILTGSPAYRSGFLKVSGGRPELVDDTERQALSRAASLTGNAGGYAVPYVLDLTMIDTGSHTTNPFRQIARVVPSAANVWHGVSSAGVTASWDSEGAEVSDDAPTLAAPAITCYKGQAFLPFSVEIEGDWANIEADLRKMLMQAKDDLEGAAFATGTGSSQPTGIVTALVAGSRTTATSTSNALVVADLYSVMEAVGPRFRGRASWAMNIAILNDIRQLATANNYHAFTVDLTSGGPSQLLGRPVYESSDMDGTYGSGENYAAVFGDFSSYVIYDRVGMSVELIPHLFATQNNRPSGQRGFYAHWRVGADSVNDSAFTVLNIT
;
A
#
# COMPACT_ATOMS: atom_id res chain seq x y z
N GLU A 1 40.91 86.79 -29.19
CA GLU A 1 39.68 86.45 -28.46
C GLU A 1 38.52 86.08 -29.37
N LEU A 2 38.28 86.89 -30.46
CA LEU A 2 37.21 86.62 -31.41
C LEU A 2 37.37 85.24 -32.11
N ALA A 3 38.60 84.89 -32.57
CA ALA A 3 38.88 83.61 -33.19
C ALA A 3 38.69 82.38 -32.23
N ALA A 4 38.83 82.60 -30.94
CA ALA A 4 38.57 81.54 -29.96
C ALA A 4 37.09 81.38 -29.64
N ILE A 5 36.29 82.41 -29.85
CA ILE A 5 34.84 82.39 -29.72
C ILE A 5 34.25 81.70 -30.95
N GLU A 6 34.69 82.08 -32.16
CA GLU A 6 34.29 81.44 -33.43
C GLU A 6 34.63 79.95 -33.47
N ALA A 7 35.78 79.55 -32.96
CA ALA A 7 36.19 78.17 -32.87
C ALA A 7 35.31 77.37 -31.88
N ARG A 8 34.85 78.01 -30.78
CA ARG A 8 33.92 77.39 -29.86
C ARG A 8 32.46 77.29 -30.38
N GLU A 9 32.06 78.34 -31.12
CA GLU A 9 30.72 78.29 -31.76
C GLU A 9 30.70 77.19 -32.84
N ALA A 10 31.71 77.06 -33.64
CA ALA A 10 31.83 76.00 -34.63
C ALA A 10 31.89 74.59 -33.97
N GLU A 11 32.49 74.48 -32.83
CA GLU A 11 32.55 73.19 -32.09
C GLU A 11 31.24 72.86 -31.46
N VAL A 12 30.48 73.83 -30.95
CA VAL A 12 29.10 73.66 -30.42
C VAL A 12 28.15 73.28 -31.55
N GLU A 13 28.28 73.94 -32.71
CA GLU A 13 27.46 73.68 -33.90
C GLU A 13 27.73 72.25 -34.44
N ARG A 14 28.99 71.81 -34.46
CA ARG A 14 29.37 70.45 -34.80
C ARG A 14 28.83 69.41 -33.83
N LEU A 15 28.83 69.69 -32.54
CA LEU A 15 28.25 68.86 -31.52
C LEU A 15 26.72 68.81 -31.55
N ALA A 16 26.10 69.92 -31.95
CA ALA A 16 24.66 69.98 -32.14
C ALA A 16 24.19 69.32 -33.45
N ALA A 17 25.00 69.38 -34.53
CA ALA A 17 24.70 68.73 -35.81
C ALA A 17 24.91 67.21 -35.77
N ASN A 18 25.72 66.71 -34.84
CA ASN A 18 25.92 65.31 -34.61
C ASN A 18 25.66 65.03 -33.14
N PRO A 19 24.37 64.93 -32.71
CA PRO A 19 24.08 64.49 -31.36
C PRO A 19 24.76 63.14 -31.20
N VAL A 20 25.86 63.07 -30.42
CA VAL A 20 26.41 61.82 -29.91
C VAL A 20 25.19 61.20 -29.27
N HIS A 21 24.61 60.24 -29.95
CA HIS A 21 23.71 59.30 -29.35
C HIS A 21 24.58 58.60 -28.30
N ILE A 22 24.64 59.18 -27.10
CA ILE A 22 25.02 58.43 -25.94
C ILE A 22 23.90 57.38 -25.93
N GLU A 23 24.17 56.25 -26.59
CA GLU A 23 23.62 55.04 -26.07
C GLU A 23 24.03 55.04 -24.61
N ARG A 24 23.15 55.64 -23.76
CA ARG A 24 23.02 55.12 -22.45
C ARG A 24 22.73 53.66 -22.67
N THR A 25 23.76 52.85 -22.68
CA THR A 25 23.69 51.52 -22.17
C THR A 25 23.26 51.73 -20.72
N ALA A 26 22.01 52.11 -20.52
CA ALA A 26 21.31 51.65 -19.36
C ALA A 26 21.69 50.17 -19.35
N PRO A 27 22.31 49.65 -18.24
CA PRO A 27 22.49 48.23 -18.14
C PRO A 27 21.19 47.69 -18.63
N ALA A 28 21.22 46.92 -19.73
CA ALA A 28 20.02 46.33 -20.26
C ALA A 28 19.41 45.75 -18.99
N VAL A 29 18.33 46.35 -18.53
CA VAL A 29 17.49 45.71 -17.57
C VAL A 29 17.00 44.55 -18.40
N ILE A 30 17.82 43.50 -18.38
CA ILE A 30 17.35 42.18 -18.73
C ILE A 30 16.23 42.05 -17.72
N VAL A 31 15.03 42.40 -18.16
CA VAL A 31 13.78 41.94 -17.52
C VAL A 31 13.93 40.45 -17.73
N ARG A 32 14.67 39.85 -16.81
CA ARG A 32 14.59 38.41 -16.59
C ARG A 32 13.14 38.23 -16.18
N ASN A 33 12.34 37.88 -17.17
CA ASN A 33 10.98 37.46 -16.94
C ASN A 33 11.12 36.16 -16.17
N ASP A 34 11.43 36.28 -14.88
CA ASP A 34 11.61 35.13 -14.01
C ASP A 34 10.22 34.58 -13.73
N PRO A 35 9.89 33.42 -14.28
CA PRO A 35 8.57 32.84 -14.11
C PRO A 35 8.23 32.56 -12.64
N PHE A 36 9.24 32.54 -11.76
CA PHE A 36 9.11 32.27 -10.32
C PHE A 36 9.09 33.54 -9.46
N ASP A 37 9.20 34.73 -10.06
CA ASP A 37 9.16 35.99 -9.31
C ASP A 37 7.73 36.56 -9.24
N LEU A 38 7.13 36.57 -8.03
CA LEU A 38 5.83 37.16 -7.77
C LEU A 38 5.85 38.69 -7.68
N SER A 39 7.03 39.32 -7.52
CA SER A 39 7.14 40.77 -7.38
C SER A 39 6.73 41.54 -8.65
N GLU A 40 6.72 40.87 -9.79
CA GLU A 40 6.23 41.43 -11.06
C GLU A 40 4.70 41.52 -11.15
N LEU A 41 3.98 40.77 -10.32
CA LEU A 41 2.53 40.79 -10.28
C LEU A 41 2.04 41.91 -9.36
N ARG A 42 1.01 42.62 -9.77
CA ARG A 42 0.35 43.61 -8.90
C ARG A 42 -0.28 42.90 -7.71
N TYR A 43 -0.30 43.55 -6.54
CA TYR A 43 -0.89 42.99 -5.32
C TYR A 43 -2.36 42.55 -5.51
N ASP A 44 -3.12 43.25 -6.37
CA ASP A 44 -4.52 42.99 -6.70
C ASP A 44 -4.71 42.28 -8.04
N ALA A 45 -3.66 41.66 -8.59
CA ALA A 45 -3.73 40.95 -9.86
C ALA A 45 -4.86 39.90 -9.85
N PRO A 46 -5.67 39.83 -10.92
CA PRO A 46 -6.77 38.86 -10.99
C PRO A 46 -6.23 37.44 -10.97
N ALA A 47 -6.98 36.51 -10.35
CA ALA A 47 -6.57 35.11 -10.19
C ALA A 47 -6.18 34.43 -11.52
N GLY A 48 -6.75 34.89 -12.65
CA GLY A 48 -6.40 34.40 -13.99
C GLY A 48 -4.98 34.73 -14.41
N GLU A 49 -4.46 35.90 -14.03
CA GLU A 49 -3.10 36.33 -14.36
C GLU A 49 -2.07 35.56 -13.54
N VAL A 50 -2.34 35.35 -12.25
CA VAL A 50 -1.51 34.53 -11.35
C VAL A 50 -1.46 33.07 -11.84
N ARG A 51 -2.60 32.54 -12.27
CA ARG A 51 -2.69 31.19 -12.86
C ARG A 51 -1.88 31.06 -14.14
N SER A 52 -1.96 32.03 -15.05
CA SER A 52 -1.17 31.98 -16.29
C SER A 52 0.32 32.02 -16.02
N LYS A 53 0.76 32.81 -15.04
CA LYS A 53 2.17 32.84 -14.62
C LYS A 53 2.58 31.51 -13.96
N ALA A 54 1.73 30.89 -13.14
CA ALA A 54 1.97 29.56 -12.56
C ALA A 54 2.14 28.49 -13.64
N LEU A 55 1.29 28.49 -14.66
CA LEU A 55 1.41 27.55 -15.79
C LEU A 55 2.72 27.74 -16.55
N THR A 56 3.12 29.01 -16.79
CA THR A 56 4.43 29.30 -17.41
C THR A 56 5.60 28.84 -16.52
N ALA A 57 5.48 28.98 -15.21
CA ALA A 57 6.48 28.48 -14.26
C ALA A 57 6.60 26.96 -14.31
N ILE A 58 5.48 26.23 -14.41
CA ILE A 58 5.45 24.76 -14.54
C ILE A 58 6.11 24.33 -15.86
N GLU A 59 5.84 25.00 -16.96
CA GLU A 59 6.45 24.70 -18.26
C GLU A 59 7.97 24.85 -18.27
N LYS A 60 8.48 25.86 -17.56
CA LYS A 60 9.91 26.20 -17.50
C LYS A 60 10.65 25.50 -16.34
N ALA A 61 9.96 24.80 -15.47
CA ALA A 61 10.57 24.11 -14.36
C ALA A 61 11.37 22.88 -14.82
N ASP A 62 12.64 22.82 -14.42
CA ASP A 62 13.53 21.71 -14.75
C ASP A 62 13.27 20.48 -13.86
N GLY A 63 13.45 19.28 -14.43
CA GLY A 63 13.37 18.02 -13.68
C GLY A 63 11.97 17.51 -13.40
N ILE A 64 10.93 18.07 -14.01
CA ILE A 64 9.55 17.62 -13.90
C ILE A 64 9.18 16.75 -15.09
N THR A 65 8.57 15.59 -14.83
CA THR A 65 8.10 14.72 -15.93
C THR A 65 6.85 15.32 -16.59
N ARG A 66 6.53 14.88 -17.80
CA ARG A 66 5.32 15.34 -18.50
C ARG A 66 4.04 15.01 -17.74
N ALA A 67 3.99 13.83 -17.14
CA ALA A 67 2.84 13.37 -16.35
C ALA A 67 2.61 14.25 -15.12
N ASP A 68 3.69 14.64 -14.42
CA ASP A 68 3.62 15.52 -13.25
C ASP A 68 3.16 16.92 -13.63
N ARG A 69 3.63 17.45 -14.78
CA ARG A 69 3.18 18.75 -15.31
C ARG A 69 1.68 18.74 -15.56
N GLU A 70 1.15 17.71 -16.24
CA GLU A 70 -0.27 17.57 -16.52
C GLU A 70 -1.09 17.48 -15.23
N SER A 71 -0.58 16.81 -14.19
CA SER A 71 -1.24 16.70 -12.89
C SER A 71 -1.31 18.03 -12.15
N VAL A 72 -0.19 18.76 -12.06
CA VAL A 72 -0.13 20.08 -11.42
C VAL A 72 -0.96 21.10 -12.20
N GLU A 73 -0.93 21.07 -13.52
CA GLU A 73 -1.76 21.91 -14.38
C GLU A 73 -3.25 21.70 -14.15
N LYS A 74 -3.67 20.43 -14.01
CA LYS A 74 -5.04 20.06 -13.66
C LYS A 74 -5.45 20.63 -12.31
N ILE A 75 -4.58 20.53 -11.29
CA ILE A 75 -4.84 21.07 -9.95
C ILE A 75 -5.00 22.59 -10.01
N VAL A 76 -4.06 23.30 -10.63
CA VAL A 76 -4.11 24.76 -10.76
C VAL A 76 -5.36 25.24 -11.50
N ARG A 77 -5.88 24.44 -12.44
CA ARG A 77 -7.12 24.76 -13.17
C ARG A 77 -8.40 24.44 -12.40
N THR A 78 -8.40 23.42 -11.54
CA THR A 78 -9.62 22.84 -10.93
C THR A 78 -9.93 23.42 -9.55
N VAL A 79 -8.93 23.85 -8.78
CA VAL A 79 -9.12 24.29 -7.39
C VAL A 79 -9.76 25.67 -7.31
N GLY A 80 -10.82 25.81 -6.50
CA GLY A 80 -11.61 27.03 -6.34
C GLY A 80 -10.82 28.26 -5.84
N ASN A 81 -9.84 28.08 -4.94
CA ASN A 81 -8.90 29.11 -4.46
C ASN A 81 -7.66 29.21 -5.35
N GLY A 82 -7.87 29.30 -6.65
CA GLY A 82 -6.81 29.18 -7.65
C GLY A 82 -5.71 30.23 -7.56
N ARG A 83 -5.88 31.33 -6.81
CA ARG A 83 -4.83 32.33 -6.59
C ARG A 83 -3.78 31.81 -5.61
N GLU A 84 -4.16 31.38 -4.41
CA GLU A 84 -3.25 30.91 -3.39
C GLU A 84 -2.45 29.68 -3.86
N MET A 85 -3.13 28.75 -4.53
CA MET A 85 -2.47 27.57 -5.09
C MET A 85 -1.49 27.95 -6.21
N ALA A 86 -1.85 28.90 -7.08
CA ALA A 86 -0.96 29.36 -8.14
C ALA A 86 0.25 30.11 -7.58
N GLU A 87 0.09 30.95 -6.57
CA GLU A 87 1.18 31.64 -5.85
C GLU A 87 2.12 30.61 -5.18
N ARG A 88 1.54 29.58 -4.56
CA ARG A 88 2.29 28.48 -3.95
C ARG A 88 3.14 27.74 -4.98
N VAL A 89 2.56 27.38 -6.11
CA VAL A 89 3.26 26.71 -7.22
C VAL A 89 4.43 27.55 -7.72
N ILE A 90 4.26 28.85 -7.88
CA ILE A 90 5.31 29.77 -8.31
C ILE A 90 6.46 29.80 -7.30
N LEU A 91 6.17 29.95 -6.01
CA LEU A 91 7.20 30.08 -4.97
C LEU A 91 7.94 28.77 -4.72
N THR A 92 7.21 27.66 -4.60
CA THR A 92 7.84 26.34 -4.31
C THR A 92 8.52 25.72 -5.53
N GLY A 93 8.16 26.17 -6.74
CA GLY A 93 8.77 25.73 -7.99
C GLY A 93 10.13 26.34 -8.27
N SER A 94 10.52 27.41 -7.56
CA SER A 94 11.79 28.10 -7.81
C SER A 94 12.99 27.19 -7.51
N PRO A 95 14.05 27.23 -8.35
CA PRO A 95 15.25 26.42 -8.14
C PRO A 95 15.92 26.72 -6.78
N ALA A 96 15.90 27.98 -6.34
CA ALA A 96 16.43 28.38 -5.05
C ALA A 96 15.66 27.75 -3.88
N TYR A 97 14.33 27.69 -3.95
CA TYR A 97 13.53 27.03 -2.93
C TYR A 97 13.83 25.52 -2.88
N ARG A 98 13.88 24.85 -4.03
CA ARG A 98 14.15 23.41 -4.10
C ARG A 98 15.52 23.05 -3.54
N SER A 99 16.56 23.79 -3.92
CA SER A 99 17.92 23.60 -3.39
C SER A 99 17.99 23.82 -1.89
N GLY A 100 17.41 24.92 -1.39
CA GLY A 100 17.37 25.22 0.02
C GLY A 100 16.59 24.18 0.82
N PHE A 101 15.44 23.72 0.30
CA PHE A 101 14.62 22.68 0.93
C PHE A 101 15.38 21.35 1.06
N LEU A 102 16.08 20.92 0.00
CA LEU A 102 16.90 19.70 0.03
C LEU A 102 18.03 19.77 1.06
N LYS A 103 18.67 20.94 1.21
CA LYS A 103 19.72 21.15 2.21
C LYS A 103 19.15 21.09 3.62
N VAL A 104 18.00 21.71 3.87
CA VAL A 104 17.35 21.69 5.19
C VAL A 104 16.83 20.29 5.52
N SER A 105 16.15 19.61 4.60
CA SER A 105 15.64 18.24 4.79
C SER A 105 16.75 17.21 4.95
N GLY A 106 17.90 17.47 4.32
CA GLY A 106 19.13 16.66 4.49
C GLY A 106 19.89 16.93 5.81
N GLY A 107 19.34 17.73 6.72
CA GLY A 107 19.96 18.04 8.02
C GLY A 107 21.17 18.97 7.94
N ARG A 108 21.31 19.75 6.87
CA ARG A 108 22.43 20.68 6.63
C ARG A 108 21.97 22.12 6.42
N PRO A 109 21.26 22.73 7.38
CA PRO A 109 20.75 24.09 7.24
C PRO A 109 21.86 25.15 7.13
N GLU A 110 23.07 24.86 7.58
CA GLU A 110 24.25 25.74 7.49
C GLU A 110 24.73 25.98 6.06
N LEU A 111 24.37 25.10 5.13
CA LEU A 111 24.76 25.22 3.70
C LEU A 111 23.75 26.02 2.88
N VAL A 112 22.69 26.54 3.51
CA VAL A 112 21.64 27.31 2.83
C VAL A 112 22.15 28.72 2.55
N ASP A 113 22.16 29.09 1.28
CA ASP A 113 22.59 30.40 0.81
C ASP A 113 21.54 31.49 1.10
N ASP A 114 21.90 32.77 1.08
CA ASP A 114 20.98 33.86 1.40
C ASP A 114 19.80 33.94 0.43
N THR A 115 20.01 33.64 -0.85
CA THR A 115 18.96 33.55 -1.87
C THR A 115 17.98 32.40 -1.61
N GLU A 116 18.50 31.26 -1.21
CA GLU A 116 17.71 30.07 -0.83
C GLU A 116 16.93 30.33 0.47
N ARG A 117 17.55 31.02 1.44
CA ARG A 117 16.89 31.40 2.70
C ARG A 117 15.73 32.36 2.48
N GLN A 118 15.91 33.33 1.56
CA GLN A 118 14.82 34.24 1.16
C GLN A 118 13.68 33.49 0.46
N ALA A 119 13.99 32.54 -0.42
CA ALA A 119 12.98 31.72 -1.09
C ALA A 119 12.19 30.85 -0.10
N LEU A 120 12.87 30.23 0.88
CA LEU A 120 12.24 29.45 1.95
C LEU A 120 11.35 30.34 2.83
N SER A 121 11.78 31.54 3.20
CA SER A 121 11.01 32.47 4.04
C SER A 121 9.76 33.02 3.31
N ARG A 122 9.86 33.29 2.01
CA ARG A 122 8.71 33.75 1.20
C ARG A 122 7.66 32.64 1.07
N ALA A 123 8.08 31.39 0.86
CA ALA A 123 7.17 30.26 0.82
C ALA A 123 6.51 29.97 2.18
N ALA A 124 7.25 30.16 3.29
CA ALA A 124 6.73 29.99 4.65
C ALA A 124 5.71 31.08 5.04
N SER A 125 5.80 32.28 4.48
CA SER A 125 4.86 33.38 4.79
C SER A 125 3.45 33.14 4.22
N LEU A 126 3.29 32.30 3.22
CA LEU A 126 1.99 31.89 2.66
C LEU A 126 1.28 30.80 3.49
N THR A 127 2.02 30.07 4.31
CA THR A 127 1.45 29.10 5.24
C THR A 127 1.19 29.79 6.58
N GLY A 128 -0.01 30.33 6.77
CA GLY A 128 -0.38 31.02 7.99
C GLY A 128 -0.11 30.18 9.25
N ASN A 129 0.42 30.80 10.29
CA ASN A 129 0.61 30.36 11.70
C ASN A 129 1.20 28.98 12.02
N ALA A 130 1.53 28.15 11.08
CA ALA A 130 2.02 26.78 11.34
C ALA A 130 3.42 26.55 10.78
N GLY A 131 4.40 27.38 11.06
CA GLY A 131 5.87 27.21 10.95
C GLY A 131 6.49 26.07 10.12
N GLY A 132 5.75 25.49 9.18
CA GLY A 132 6.20 24.40 8.33
C GLY A 132 6.62 24.91 6.95
N TYR A 133 7.77 24.46 6.47
CA TYR A 133 8.17 24.67 5.08
C TYR A 133 7.14 24.06 4.15
N ALA A 134 6.63 24.84 3.18
CA ALA A 134 5.77 24.29 2.14
C ALA A 134 6.56 23.29 1.30
N VAL A 135 6.07 22.07 1.20
CA VAL A 135 6.72 21.02 0.39
C VAL A 135 6.70 21.45 -1.08
N PRO A 136 7.81 21.29 -1.84
CA PRO A 136 7.83 21.62 -3.27
C PRO A 136 6.69 20.92 -4.02
N TYR A 137 6.13 21.58 -5.01
CA TYR A 137 4.98 21.05 -5.79
C TYR A 137 5.28 19.83 -6.65
N VAL A 138 6.54 19.39 -6.73
CA VAL A 138 6.92 18.05 -7.20
C VAL A 138 6.59 17.06 -6.09
N LEU A 139 5.38 17.09 -5.61
CA LEU A 139 4.80 16.06 -4.80
C LEU A 139 4.29 15.00 -5.78
N ASP A 140 4.85 13.83 -5.65
CA ASP A 140 4.15 12.64 -6.08
C ASP A 140 2.84 12.61 -5.27
N LEU A 141 1.72 12.86 -5.96
CA LEU A 141 0.40 12.81 -5.36
C LEU A 141 -0.06 11.36 -5.11
N THR A 142 0.80 10.38 -5.38
CA THR A 142 0.56 9.00 -4.99
C THR A 142 0.81 8.85 -3.51
N MET A 143 -0.20 8.38 -2.79
CA MET A 143 -0.04 7.99 -1.40
C MET A 143 0.88 6.78 -1.35
N ILE A 144 2.06 6.94 -0.76
CA ILE A 144 2.97 5.82 -0.49
C ILE A 144 2.47 5.17 0.80
N ASP A 145 1.90 4.00 0.65
CA ASP A 145 1.56 3.18 1.79
C ASP A 145 2.85 2.58 2.39
N THR A 146 3.14 2.95 3.63
CA THR A 146 4.30 2.47 4.38
C THR A 146 3.92 1.40 5.40
N GLY A 147 2.67 0.93 5.37
CA GLY A 147 2.18 -0.13 6.23
C GLY A 147 2.85 -1.47 5.91
N SER A 148 3.13 -2.24 6.95
CA SER A 148 3.57 -3.63 6.81
C SER A 148 2.33 -4.50 6.60
N HIS A 149 1.87 -4.62 5.35
CA HIS A 149 0.71 -5.45 5.02
C HIS A 149 1.06 -6.93 5.02
N THR A 150 0.09 -7.73 5.42
CA THR A 150 0.21 -9.19 5.43
C THR A 150 -0.13 -9.77 4.06
N THR A 151 0.45 -10.94 3.77
CA THR A 151 0.14 -11.66 2.54
C THR A 151 -0.95 -12.69 2.83
N ASN A 152 -2.11 -12.54 2.17
CA ASN A 152 -3.24 -13.45 2.31
C ASN A 152 -3.37 -14.37 1.09
N PRO A 153 -2.79 -15.58 1.10
CA PRO A 153 -2.90 -16.53 0.00
C PRO A 153 -4.22 -17.31 -0.01
N PHE A 154 -4.95 -17.33 1.11
CA PHE A 154 -6.08 -18.26 1.29
C PHE A 154 -7.20 -18.07 0.28
N ARG A 155 -7.49 -16.83 -0.14
CA ARG A 155 -8.48 -16.57 -1.18
C ARG A 155 -8.09 -17.11 -2.56
N GLN A 156 -6.80 -17.35 -2.81
CA GLN A 156 -6.31 -17.90 -4.08
C GLN A 156 -6.35 -19.42 -4.10
N ILE A 157 -6.11 -20.07 -2.94
CA ILE A 157 -5.96 -21.52 -2.85
C ILE A 157 -7.20 -22.23 -2.30
N ALA A 158 -7.98 -21.57 -1.46
CA ALA A 158 -9.19 -22.11 -0.85
C ALA A 158 -10.40 -22.03 -1.78
N ARG A 159 -11.44 -22.76 -1.43
CA ARG A 159 -12.72 -22.72 -2.13
C ARG A 159 -13.56 -21.55 -1.65
N VAL A 160 -13.74 -20.52 -2.48
CA VAL A 160 -14.58 -19.35 -2.17
C VAL A 160 -15.99 -19.60 -2.68
N VAL A 161 -17.00 -19.46 -1.80
CA VAL A 161 -18.42 -19.68 -2.11
C VAL A 161 -19.21 -18.41 -1.77
N PRO A 162 -19.70 -17.65 -2.75
CA PRO A 162 -20.57 -16.50 -2.50
C PRO A 162 -22.04 -16.96 -2.34
N SER A 163 -22.76 -16.41 -1.37
CA SER A 163 -24.20 -16.64 -1.20
C SER A 163 -24.86 -15.53 -0.37
N ALA A 164 -26.18 -15.50 -0.33
CA ALA A 164 -26.98 -14.54 0.43
C ALA A 164 -27.36 -15.04 1.84
N ALA A 165 -27.20 -16.33 2.15
CA ALA A 165 -27.56 -16.90 3.44
C ALA A 165 -26.58 -16.49 4.55
N ASN A 166 -27.01 -16.57 5.84
CA ASN A 166 -26.13 -16.25 6.97
C ASN A 166 -25.22 -17.42 7.38
N VAL A 167 -25.64 -18.62 7.06
CA VAL A 167 -24.92 -19.87 7.35
C VAL A 167 -24.84 -20.66 6.08
N TRP A 168 -23.66 -21.14 5.74
CA TRP A 168 -23.47 -22.10 4.68
C TRP A 168 -23.58 -23.51 5.26
N HIS A 169 -24.30 -24.38 4.56
CA HIS A 169 -24.39 -25.80 4.89
C HIS A 169 -23.81 -26.62 3.75
N GLY A 170 -22.83 -27.42 4.06
CA GLY A 170 -22.27 -28.41 3.16
C GLY A 170 -22.87 -29.81 3.42
N VAL A 171 -22.50 -30.75 2.57
CA VAL A 171 -22.70 -32.17 2.81
C VAL A 171 -21.35 -32.86 2.72
N SER A 172 -20.96 -33.54 3.77
CA SER A 172 -19.73 -34.38 3.78
C SER A 172 -20.11 -35.82 4.05
N SER A 173 -19.34 -36.74 3.50
CA SER A 173 -19.51 -38.18 3.71
C SER A 173 -18.16 -38.85 3.89
N ALA A 174 -18.09 -39.81 4.79
CA ALA A 174 -16.90 -40.65 4.96
C ALA A 174 -16.68 -41.64 3.78
N GLY A 175 -17.66 -41.73 2.89
CA GLY A 175 -17.63 -42.66 1.77
C GLY A 175 -18.28 -44.01 2.11
N VAL A 176 -18.17 -44.95 1.18
CA VAL A 176 -18.69 -46.32 1.31
C VAL A 176 -17.50 -47.29 1.27
N THR A 177 -17.51 -48.31 2.07
CA THR A 177 -16.55 -49.41 2.03
C THR A 177 -17.02 -50.50 1.05
N ALA A 178 -16.11 -51.18 0.38
CA ALA A 178 -16.41 -52.31 -0.49
C ALA A 178 -15.60 -53.50 0.00
N SER A 179 -16.22 -54.70 -0.03
CA SER A 179 -15.59 -55.94 0.36
C SER A 179 -15.49 -56.90 -0.85
N TRP A 180 -14.51 -57.80 -0.75
CA TRP A 180 -14.44 -58.95 -1.64
C TRP A 180 -15.01 -60.16 -0.89
N ASP A 181 -16.20 -60.60 -1.33
CA ASP A 181 -16.92 -61.67 -0.67
C ASP A 181 -16.83 -62.98 -1.48
N SER A 182 -16.93 -64.08 -0.80
CA SER A 182 -16.99 -65.40 -1.44
C SER A 182 -18.35 -65.62 -2.12
N GLU A 183 -18.38 -66.51 -3.09
CA GLU A 183 -19.61 -66.88 -3.79
C GLU A 183 -20.70 -67.34 -2.81
N GLY A 184 -21.87 -66.68 -2.83
CA GLY A 184 -22.97 -66.98 -1.93
C GLY A 184 -22.95 -66.26 -0.57
N ALA A 185 -21.95 -65.42 -0.30
CA ALA A 185 -21.93 -64.57 0.89
C ALA A 185 -22.92 -63.35 0.72
N GLU A 186 -23.54 -62.96 1.79
CA GLU A 186 -24.38 -61.76 1.83
C GLU A 186 -23.51 -60.52 1.84
N VAL A 187 -23.84 -59.54 0.98
CA VAL A 187 -23.11 -58.24 0.91
C VAL A 187 -23.44 -57.44 2.20
N SER A 188 -22.38 -56.81 2.81
CA SER A 188 -22.55 -55.94 3.95
C SER A 188 -23.28 -54.64 3.55
N ASP A 189 -24.14 -54.16 4.46
CA ASP A 189 -24.86 -52.89 4.30
C ASP A 189 -23.96 -51.73 4.76
N ASP A 190 -23.26 -51.11 3.83
CA ASP A 190 -22.32 -50.02 4.05
C ASP A 190 -22.92 -48.66 3.68
N ALA A 191 -24.03 -48.30 4.32
CA ALA A 191 -24.70 -47.02 4.09
C ALA A 191 -23.76 -45.84 4.46
N PRO A 192 -23.57 -44.83 3.58
CA PRO A 192 -22.69 -43.70 3.89
C PRO A 192 -23.28 -42.82 5.00
N THR A 193 -22.45 -42.53 6.00
CA THR A 193 -22.78 -41.52 7.01
C THR A 193 -22.63 -40.13 6.42
N LEU A 194 -23.72 -39.37 6.40
CA LEU A 194 -23.73 -37.99 5.93
C LEU A 194 -23.62 -37.03 7.12
N ALA A 195 -22.72 -36.06 7.04
CA ALA A 195 -22.61 -34.95 7.96
C ALA A 195 -22.86 -33.62 7.23
N ALA A 196 -23.40 -32.64 7.95
CA ALA A 196 -23.70 -31.32 7.43
C ALA A 196 -22.83 -30.26 8.13
N PRO A 197 -21.57 -30.04 7.65
CA PRO A 197 -20.77 -28.97 8.18
C PRO A 197 -21.44 -27.63 7.91
N ALA A 198 -21.37 -26.72 8.90
CA ALA A 198 -21.99 -25.40 8.83
C ALA A 198 -20.96 -24.30 9.09
N ILE A 199 -20.92 -23.30 8.21
CA ILE A 199 -20.02 -22.16 8.33
C ILE A 199 -20.85 -20.90 8.55
N THR A 200 -20.61 -20.22 9.67
CA THR A 200 -21.29 -18.97 10.05
C THR A 200 -20.51 -17.77 9.54
N CYS A 201 -21.23 -16.75 9.01
CA CYS A 201 -20.64 -15.49 8.61
C CYS A 201 -20.52 -14.51 9.77
N TYR A 202 -19.36 -13.91 9.88
CA TYR A 202 -19.08 -12.83 10.82
C TYR A 202 -18.97 -11.49 10.08
N LYS A 203 -19.26 -10.39 10.79
CA LYS A 203 -19.17 -9.04 10.24
C LYS A 203 -17.78 -8.46 10.44
N GLY A 204 -17.08 -8.17 9.36
CA GLY A 204 -15.92 -7.29 9.35
C GLY A 204 -16.37 -5.85 9.11
N GLN A 205 -15.68 -4.89 9.72
CA GLN A 205 -15.94 -3.47 9.53
C GLN A 205 -14.67 -2.65 9.71
N ALA A 206 -14.57 -1.57 8.96
CA ALA A 206 -13.51 -0.58 9.09
C ALA A 206 -14.10 0.82 8.94
N PHE A 207 -13.52 1.78 9.63
CA PHE A 207 -13.95 3.17 9.59
C PHE A 207 -12.73 4.08 9.50
N LEU A 208 -12.73 4.97 8.50
CA LEU A 208 -11.65 5.89 8.25
C LEU A 208 -12.18 7.32 8.22
N PRO A 209 -11.98 8.13 9.26
CA PRO A 209 -12.35 9.54 9.27
C PRO A 209 -11.30 10.39 8.54
N PHE A 210 -11.74 11.44 7.85
CA PHE A 210 -10.90 12.43 7.19
C PHE A 210 -11.54 13.81 7.24
N SER A 211 -10.71 14.87 7.13
CA SER A 211 -11.18 16.25 7.12
C SER A 211 -11.74 16.65 5.75
N VAL A 212 -12.78 17.48 5.75
CA VAL A 212 -13.33 18.10 4.54
C VAL A 212 -12.29 18.96 3.82
N GLU A 213 -11.35 19.55 4.57
CA GLU A 213 -10.27 20.37 4.01
C GLU A 213 -9.30 19.53 3.16
N ILE A 214 -8.92 18.34 3.65
CA ILE A 214 -8.05 17.42 2.91
C ILE A 214 -8.71 16.94 1.62
N GLU A 215 -10.02 16.74 1.61
CA GLU A 215 -10.75 16.35 0.41
C GLU A 215 -10.74 17.48 -0.65
N GLY A 216 -10.77 18.74 -0.21
CA GLY A 216 -10.65 19.90 -1.09
C GLY A 216 -9.26 20.06 -1.71
N ASP A 217 -8.22 19.68 -0.96
CA ASP A 217 -6.82 19.86 -1.36
C ASP A 217 -6.27 18.67 -2.19
N TRP A 218 -6.86 17.49 -2.06
CA TRP A 218 -6.36 16.26 -2.68
C TRP A 218 -7.40 15.60 -3.59
N ALA A 219 -7.28 15.80 -4.90
CA ALA A 219 -8.27 15.36 -5.89
C ALA A 219 -8.49 13.82 -5.98
N ASN A 220 -7.52 13.01 -5.54
CA ASN A 220 -7.59 11.54 -5.64
C ASN A 220 -7.72 10.83 -4.29
N ILE A 221 -7.89 11.58 -3.20
CA ILE A 221 -7.89 11.03 -1.84
C ILE A 221 -8.92 9.90 -1.64
N GLU A 222 -10.10 10.02 -2.25
CA GLU A 222 -11.13 8.98 -2.14
C GLU A 222 -10.68 7.63 -2.67
N ALA A 223 -9.97 7.62 -3.81
CA ALA A 223 -9.50 6.38 -4.42
C ALA A 223 -8.40 5.72 -3.56
N ASP A 224 -7.49 6.54 -3.02
CA ASP A 224 -6.40 6.09 -2.17
C ASP A 224 -6.92 5.56 -0.83
N LEU A 225 -7.87 6.27 -0.20
CA LEU A 225 -8.50 5.81 1.04
C LEU A 225 -9.31 4.52 0.86
N ARG A 226 -10.00 4.36 -0.28
CA ARG A 226 -10.68 3.09 -0.62
C ARG A 226 -9.70 1.94 -0.78
N LYS A 227 -8.53 2.20 -1.39
CA LYS A 227 -7.46 1.20 -1.50
C LYS A 227 -6.93 0.78 -0.13
N MET A 228 -6.68 1.74 0.77
CA MET A 228 -6.28 1.44 2.15
C MET A 228 -7.32 0.59 2.90
N LEU A 229 -8.62 0.87 2.72
CA LEU A 229 -9.67 0.04 3.32
C LEU A 229 -9.69 -1.38 2.75
N MET A 230 -9.41 -1.56 1.46
CA MET A 230 -9.27 -2.90 0.87
C MET A 230 -8.08 -3.65 1.44
N GLN A 231 -6.94 -2.99 1.61
CA GLN A 231 -5.76 -3.58 2.23
C GLN A 231 -6.02 -3.98 3.67
N ALA A 232 -6.62 -3.09 4.47
CA ALA A 232 -7.01 -3.40 5.85
C ALA A 232 -7.99 -4.58 5.96
N LYS A 233 -8.89 -4.75 4.96
CA LYS A 233 -9.74 -5.93 4.86
C LYS A 233 -8.92 -7.19 4.61
N ASP A 234 -7.99 -7.15 3.66
CA ASP A 234 -7.16 -8.30 3.29
C ASP A 234 -6.25 -8.72 4.46
N ASP A 235 -5.69 -7.78 5.21
CA ASP A 235 -4.91 -8.04 6.42
C ASP A 235 -5.77 -8.69 7.52
N LEU A 236 -6.97 -8.15 7.78
CA LEU A 236 -7.88 -8.70 8.78
C LEU A 236 -8.34 -10.12 8.41
N GLU A 237 -8.64 -10.36 7.15
CA GLU A 237 -9.03 -11.68 6.65
C GLU A 237 -7.88 -12.66 6.65
N GLY A 238 -6.67 -12.23 6.29
CA GLY A 238 -5.45 -13.05 6.32
C GLY A 238 -5.20 -13.62 7.71
N ALA A 239 -5.20 -12.77 8.72
CA ALA A 239 -5.05 -13.18 10.12
C ALA A 239 -6.17 -14.12 10.57
N ALA A 240 -7.42 -13.80 10.20
CA ALA A 240 -8.56 -14.65 10.58
C ALA A 240 -8.53 -16.01 9.89
N PHE A 241 -8.14 -16.11 8.62
CA PHE A 241 -8.08 -17.38 7.90
C PHE A 241 -6.89 -18.25 8.32
N ALA A 242 -5.79 -17.64 8.79
CA ALA A 242 -4.67 -18.39 9.36
C ALA A 242 -5.00 -18.93 10.75
N THR A 243 -5.31 -18.07 11.71
CA THR A 243 -5.35 -18.39 13.15
C THR A 243 -6.64 -17.98 13.86
N GLY A 244 -7.67 -17.56 13.13
CA GLY A 244 -8.94 -17.10 13.70
C GLY A 244 -9.60 -18.14 14.62
N THR A 245 -10.23 -17.68 15.68
CA THR A 245 -10.77 -18.55 16.76
C THR A 245 -12.13 -19.19 16.47
N GLY A 246 -12.83 -18.76 15.40
CA GLY A 246 -14.22 -19.21 15.14
C GLY A 246 -15.28 -18.58 16.06
N SER A 247 -14.87 -17.69 16.97
CA SER A 247 -15.77 -16.94 17.85
C SER A 247 -15.70 -15.47 17.52
N SER A 248 -16.77 -14.90 17.02
CA SER A 248 -16.86 -13.50 16.54
C SER A 248 -15.98 -13.19 15.29
N GLN A 249 -15.29 -14.17 14.77
CA GLN A 249 -14.44 -14.13 13.57
C GLN A 249 -14.42 -15.50 12.89
N PRO A 250 -14.03 -15.60 11.61
CA PRO A 250 -13.89 -16.87 10.91
C PRO A 250 -12.98 -17.86 11.65
N THR A 251 -13.18 -19.16 11.44
CA THR A 251 -12.29 -20.20 11.95
C THR A 251 -11.05 -20.28 11.06
N GLY A 252 -9.87 -20.03 11.64
CA GLY A 252 -8.61 -20.17 10.94
C GLY A 252 -8.23 -21.63 10.68
N ILE A 253 -7.48 -21.87 9.60
CA ILE A 253 -7.07 -23.23 9.23
C ILE A 253 -6.26 -23.89 10.32
N VAL A 254 -5.36 -23.17 10.99
CA VAL A 254 -4.55 -23.71 12.11
C VAL A 254 -5.46 -24.11 13.26
N THR A 255 -6.40 -23.24 13.67
CA THR A 255 -7.32 -23.50 14.77
C THR A 255 -8.20 -24.72 14.51
N ALA A 256 -8.74 -24.84 13.28
CA ALA A 256 -9.53 -26.00 12.88
C ALA A 256 -8.74 -27.30 12.98
N LEU A 257 -7.51 -27.31 12.47
CA LEU A 257 -6.66 -28.50 12.46
C LEU A 257 -6.18 -28.90 13.86
N VAL A 258 -5.88 -27.94 14.73
CA VAL A 258 -5.52 -28.20 16.13
C VAL A 258 -6.72 -28.81 16.87
N ALA A 259 -7.91 -28.24 16.70
CA ALA A 259 -9.15 -28.79 17.28
C ALA A 259 -9.47 -30.20 16.75
N GLY A 260 -9.20 -30.45 15.45
CA GLY A 260 -9.36 -31.75 14.79
C GLY A 260 -8.22 -32.76 15.09
N SER A 261 -7.26 -32.43 15.95
CA SER A 261 -6.07 -33.26 16.25
C SER A 261 -5.27 -33.62 15.00
N ARG A 262 -5.14 -32.70 14.07
CA ARG A 262 -4.39 -32.84 12.82
C ARG A 262 -3.04 -32.12 12.88
N THR A 263 -2.31 -32.36 13.98
CA THR A 263 -0.98 -31.81 14.22
C THR A 263 0.09 -32.89 14.04
N THR A 264 1.20 -32.54 13.42
CA THR A 264 2.41 -33.36 13.35
C THR A 264 3.51 -32.63 14.12
N ALA A 265 3.93 -33.20 15.27
CA ALA A 265 4.99 -32.61 16.05
C ALA A 265 6.36 -32.90 15.40
N THR A 266 7.32 -32.01 15.63
CA THR A 266 8.69 -32.22 15.21
C THR A 266 9.34 -33.39 16.00
N SER A 267 10.27 -34.06 15.35
CA SER A 267 11.03 -35.17 15.98
C SER A 267 12.02 -34.71 17.04
N THR A 268 12.41 -33.43 16.98
CA THR A 268 13.35 -32.80 17.91
C THR A 268 12.70 -31.57 18.51
N SER A 269 12.77 -31.40 19.82
CA SER A 269 12.20 -30.27 20.53
C SER A 269 12.85 -28.96 20.10
N ASN A 270 12.02 -27.96 19.82
CA ASN A 270 12.41 -26.61 19.36
C ASN A 270 13.35 -26.59 18.13
N ALA A 271 13.28 -27.62 17.29
CA ALA A 271 14.12 -27.71 16.11
C ALA A 271 13.35 -28.31 14.93
N LEU A 272 13.64 -27.83 13.76
CA LEU A 272 13.10 -28.32 12.50
C LEU A 272 14.19 -29.19 11.81
N VAL A 273 13.81 -30.37 11.38
CA VAL A 273 14.68 -31.25 10.59
C VAL A 273 13.98 -31.71 9.32
N VAL A 274 14.79 -32.16 8.35
CA VAL A 274 14.26 -32.58 7.03
C VAL A 274 13.23 -33.71 7.16
N ALA A 275 13.42 -34.62 8.10
CA ALA A 275 12.50 -35.73 8.34
C ALA A 275 11.10 -35.30 8.72
N ASP A 276 10.96 -34.18 9.42
CA ASP A 276 9.66 -33.65 9.84
C ASP A 276 8.80 -33.26 8.65
N LEU A 277 9.40 -32.71 7.60
CA LEU A 277 8.70 -32.34 6.36
C LEU A 277 8.11 -33.57 5.64
N TYR A 278 8.84 -34.68 5.64
CA TYR A 278 8.33 -35.94 5.10
C TYR A 278 7.22 -36.50 5.98
N SER A 279 7.34 -36.42 7.30
CA SER A 279 6.30 -36.86 8.24
C SER A 279 5.00 -36.07 8.05
N VAL A 280 5.09 -34.77 7.82
CA VAL A 280 3.94 -33.91 7.49
C VAL A 280 3.28 -34.37 6.17
N MET A 281 4.06 -34.68 5.14
CA MET A 281 3.50 -35.20 3.89
C MET A 281 2.85 -36.57 4.05
N GLU A 282 3.41 -37.45 4.89
CA GLU A 282 2.86 -38.77 5.16
C GLU A 282 1.56 -38.73 5.93
N ALA A 283 1.38 -37.75 6.83
CA ALA A 283 0.17 -37.57 7.63
C ALA A 283 -1.06 -37.23 6.81
N VAL A 284 -0.88 -36.66 5.61
CA VAL A 284 -1.99 -36.38 4.69
C VAL A 284 -2.30 -37.61 3.83
N GLY A 285 -3.55 -37.99 3.75
CA GLY A 285 -4.00 -39.15 2.97
C GLY A 285 -3.63 -39.07 1.47
N PRO A 286 -3.29 -40.19 0.81
CA PRO A 286 -2.84 -40.22 -0.60
C PRO A 286 -3.80 -39.53 -1.57
N ARG A 287 -5.10 -39.59 -1.27
CA ARG A 287 -6.17 -38.96 -2.08
C ARG A 287 -5.99 -37.44 -2.21
N PHE A 288 -5.50 -36.79 -1.16
CA PHE A 288 -5.38 -35.32 -1.07
C PHE A 288 -4.00 -34.84 -1.50
N ARG A 289 -2.94 -35.65 -1.35
CA ARG A 289 -1.55 -35.28 -1.69
C ARG A 289 -1.38 -34.78 -3.11
N GLY A 290 -2.19 -35.28 -4.07
CA GLY A 290 -2.11 -34.91 -5.48
C GLY A 290 -2.33 -33.40 -5.73
N ARG A 291 -3.20 -32.77 -4.93
CA ARG A 291 -3.57 -31.35 -5.01
C ARG A 291 -3.11 -30.53 -3.83
N ALA A 292 -2.33 -31.16 -2.94
CA ALA A 292 -1.85 -30.49 -1.73
C ALA A 292 -0.85 -29.38 -2.06
N SER A 293 -0.87 -28.34 -1.24
CA SER A 293 0.07 -27.24 -1.24
C SER A 293 0.50 -26.89 0.18
N TRP A 294 1.58 -26.14 0.29
CA TRP A 294 2.09 -25.63 1.53
C TRP A 294 1.62 -24.20 1.77
N ALA A 295 1.29 -23.88 3.02
CA ALA A 295 1.13 -22.50 3.49
C ALA A 295 2.01 -22.32 4.71
N MET A 296 2.87 -21.29 4.73
CA MET A 296 3.80 -21.00 5.81
C MET A 296 4.34 -19.59 5.74
N ASN A 297 4.95 -19.12 6.82
CA ASN A 297 5.67 -17.87 6.84
C ASN A 297 6.98 -17.95 6.05
N ILE A 298 7.39 -16.86 5.43
CA ILE A 298 8.66 -16.79 4.67
C ILE A 298 9.88 -17.10 5.51
N ALA A 299 9.87 -16.75 6.81
CA ALA A 299 10.96 -17.06 7.73
C ALA A 299 11.16 -18.57 7.87
N ILE A 300 10.09 -19.32 8.07
CA ILE A 300 10.11 -20.79 8.15
C ILE A 300 10.58 -21.39 6.81
N LEU A 301 10.11 -20.85 5.68
CA LEU A 301 10.57 -21.31 4.38
C LEU A 301 12.08 -21.12 4.20
N ASN A 302 12.61 -19.99 4.65
CA ASN A 302 14.05 -19.72 4.60
C ASN A 302 14.85 -20.64 5.54
N ASP A 303 14.33 -20.96 6.71
CA ASP A 303 14.92 -21.94 7.62
C ASP A 303 14.95 -23.34 6.98
N ILE A 304 13.84 -23.74 6.34
CA ILE A 304 13.77 -25.01 5.58
C ILE A 304 14.84 -25.05 4.48
N ARG A 305 15.02 -23.97 3.74
CA ARG A 305 16.04 -23.88 2.68
C ARG A 305 17.48 -24.02 3.20
N GLN A 306 17.71 -23.65 4.46
CA GLN A 306 19.02 -23.72 5.11
C GLN A 306 19.25 -25.06 5.79
N LEU A 307 18.26 -25.96 5.88
CA LEU A 307 18.43 -27.27 6.49
C LEU A 307 19.52 -28.06 5.78
N ALA A 308 20.45 -28.56 6.57
CA ALA A 308 21.51 -29.44 6.11
C ALA A 308 21.21 -30.90 6.47
N THR A 309 21.68 -31.82 5.65
CA THR A 309 21.69 -33.23 5.97
C THR A 309 22.79 -33.54 7.01
N ALA A 310 22.77 -34.75 7.60
CA ALA A 310 23.76 -35.21 8.57
C ALA A 310 25.24 -35.12 8.08
N ASN A 311 25.45 -35.00 6.78
CA ASN A 311 26.77 -34.85 6.14
C ASN A 311 27.09 -33.41 5.71
N ASN A 312 26.40 -32.40 6.26
CA ASN A 312 26.53 -30.97 5.90
C ASN A 312 26.23 -30.63 4.43
N TYR A 313 25.50 -31.46 3.71
CA TYR A 313 24.94 -31.09 2.42
C TYR A 313 23.57 -30.41 2.62
N HIS A 314 23.34 -29.31 1.95
CA HIS A 314 22.01 -28.69 1.95
C HIS A 314 20.98 -29.68 1.43
N ALA A 315 19.91 -29.89 2.19
CA ALA A 315 18.85 -30.83 1.84
C ALA A 315 18.07 -30.39 0.59
N PHE A 316 18.05 -29.10 0.36
CA PHE A 316 17.34 -28.48 -0.78
C PHE A 316 18.31 -27.62 -1.58
N THR A 317 18.32 -27.81 -2.89
CA THR A 317 19.05 -26.94 -3.82
C THR A 317 18.21 -25.67 -4.00
N VAL A 318 18.76 -24.55 -3.53
CA VAL A 318 18.16 -23.23 -3.79
C VAL A 318 18.67 -22.72 -5.13
N ASP A 319 17.80 -22.69 -6.13
CA ASP A 319 18.10 -21.99 -7.38
C ASP A 319 17.86 -20.49 -7.18
N LEU A 320 18.95 -19.74 -6.99
CA LEU A 320 18.92 -18.29 -6.80
C LEU A 320 18.61 -17.52 -8.09
N THR A 321 18.61 -18.21 -9.22
CA THR A 321 18.47 -17.57 -10.55
C THR A 321 17.08 -17.78 -11.16
N SER A 322 16.32 -18.78 -10.71
CA SER A 322 14.99 -19.05 -11.22
C SER A 322 13.94 -18.22 -10.48
N GLY A 323 13.26 -17.32 -11.19
CA GLY A 323 12.09 -16.58 -10.70
C GLY A 323 10.79 -17.40 -10.69
N GLY A 324 10.87 -18.73 -10.65
CA GLY A 324 9.71 -19.63 -10.58
C GLY A 324 9.01 -19.60 -9.21
N PRO A 325 7.74 -20.05 -9.14
CA PRO A 325 7.02 -20.14 -7.87
C PRO A 325 7.76 -21.06 -6.90
N SER A 326 7.77 -20.68 -5.63
CA SER A 326 8.42 -21.48 -4.58
C SER A 326 7.77 -22.86 -4.49
N GLN A 327 8.59 -23.91 -4.53
CA GLN A 327 8.16 -25.30 -4.38
C GLN A 327 8.93 -25.98 -3.26
N LEU A 328 8.23 -26.79 -2.47
CA LEU A 328 8.80 -27.63 -1.44
C LEU A 328 8.33 -29.07 -1.65
N LEU A 329 9.27 -29.98 -1.82
CA LEU A 329 9.00 -31.39 -2.11
C LEU A 329 8.07 -31.61 -3.30
N GLY A 330 8.24 -30.78 -4.37
CA GLY A 330 7.44 -30.83 -5.60
C GLY A 330 6.00 -30.31 -5.45
N ARG A 331 5.72 -29.57 -4.38
CA ARG A 331 4.41 -28.94 -4.12
C ARG A 331 4.57 -27.43 -4.01
N PRO A 332 3.59 -26.64 -4.51
CA PRO A 332 3.64 -25.19 -4.42
C PRO A 332 3.60 -24.73 -2.97
N VAL A 333 4.34 -23.66 -2.70
CA VAL A 333 4.38 -22.99 -1.39
C VAL A 333 3.74 -21.61 -1.54
N TYR A 334 2.80 -21.32 -0.67
CA TYR A 334 2.16 -20.03 -0.53
C TYR A 334 2.57 -19.36 0.76
N GLU A 335 2.98 -18.11 0.66
CA GLU A 335 3.39 -17.33 1.82
C GLU A 335 2.17 -16.83 2.57
N SER A 336 2.13 -17.05 3.87
CA SER A 336 1.17 -16.47 4.80
C SER A 336 1.92 -15.83 5.95
N SER A 337 1.91 -14.50 6.00
CA SER A 337 2.61 -13.73 7.03
C SER A 337 2.00 -13.90 8.42
N ASP A 338 0.72 -14.33 8.48
CA ASP A 338 -0.06 -14.47 9.72
C ASP A 338 0.12 -15.82 10.41
N MET A 339 0.95 -16.71 9.84
CA MET A 339 1.40 -17.93 10.48
C MET A 339 2.69 -17.70 11.28
N ASP A 340 2.97 -18.57 12.24
CA ASP A 340 4.17 -18.47 13.07
C ASP A 340 5.44 -18.41 12.22
N GLY A 341 6.21 -17.33 12.35
CA GLY A 341 7.47 -17.10 11.65
C GLY A 341 8.71 -17.42 12.48
N THR A 342 8.52 -17.69 13.77
CA THR A 342 9.58 -18.07 14.71
C THR A 342 9.09 -19.22 15.55
N TYR A 343 10.00 -20.03 16.04
CA TYR A 343 9.70 -21.13 16.93
C TYR A 343 10.61 -21.11 18.15
N GLY A 344 10.10 -21.62 19.28
CA GLY A 344 10.75 -21.62 20.57
C GLY A 344 10.02 -22.56 21.54
N SER A 345 10.18 -22.36 22.85
CA SER A 345 9.46 -23.14 23.84
C SER A 345 7.95 -22.95 23.74
N GLY A 346 7.21 -24.02 23.50
CA GLY A 346 5.76 -24.01 23.36
C GLY A 346 5.29 -24.57 22.02
N GLU A 347 4.00 -24.49 21.76
CA GLU A 347 3.42 -24.92 20.50
C GLU A 347 3.57 -23.82 19.45
N ASN A 348 4.21 -24.13 18.33
CA ASN A 348 4.43 -23.20 17.23
C ASN A 348 3.96 -23.86 15.93
N TYR A 349 2.89 -23.32 15.36
CA TYR A 349 2.24 -23.87 14.17
C TYR A 349 2.86 -23.27 12.89
N ALA A 350 4.00 -23.83 12.50
CA ALA A 350 4.90 -23.23 11.51
C ALA A 350 4.44 -23.40 10.07
N ALA A 351 3.84 -24.52 9.71
CA ALA A 351 3.43 -24.81 8.34
C ALA A 351 2.15 -25.67 8.27
N VAL A 352 1.30 -25.40 7.32
CA VAL A 352 0.14 -26.23 6.96
C VAL A 352 0.39 -26.86 5.60
N PHE A 353 0.17 -28.17 5.52
CA PHE A 353 0.20 -28.93 4.28
C PHE A 353 -1.13 -29.62 4.04
N GLY A 354 -1.69 -29.48 2.84
CA GLY A 354 -2.94 -30.16 2.50
C GLY A 354 -3.65 -29.62 1.25
N ASP A 355 -4.81 -30.17 0.97
CA ASP A 355 -5.68 -29.78 -0.14
C ASP A 355 -6.64 -28.66 0.29
N PHE A 356 -6.25 -27.42 0.01
CA PHE A 356 -7.00 -26.22 0.41
C PHE A 356 -8.38 -26.11 -0.25
N SER A 357 -8.72 -26.94 -1.22
CA SER A 357 -10.11 -27.01 -1.72
C SER A 357 -11.10 -27.49 -0.65
N SER A 358 -10.62 -28.11 0.43
CA SER A 358 -11.37 -28.54 1.59
C SER A 358 -11.50 -27.46 2.68
N TYR A 359 -10.82 -26.33 2.55
CA TYR A 359 -11.04 -25.12 3.34
C TYR A 359 -11.97 -24.18 2.58
N VAL A 360 -13.11 -23.88 3.14
CA VAL A 360 -14.17 -23.10 2.49
C VAL A 360 -14.25 -21.71 3.07
N ILE A 361 -14.09 -20.71 2.22
CA ILE A 361 -14.34 -19.31 2.53
C ILE A 361 -15.73 -18.97 2.00
N TYR A 362 -16.59 -18.50 2.87
CA TYR A 362 -17.98 -18.21 2.55
C TYR A 362 -18.23 -16.70 2.60
N ASP A 363 -18.44 -16.09 1.45
CA ASP A 363 -18.73 -14.67 1.31
C ASP A 363 -20.25 -14.45 1.22
N ARG A 364 -20.84 -13.81 2.24
CA ARG A 364 -22.26 -13.45 2.20
C ARG A 364 -22.51 -12.11 1.52
N VAL A 365 -21.71 -11.10 1.88
CA VAL A 365 -21.79 -9.76 1.33
C VAL A 365 -20.38 -9.33 1.02
N GLY A 366 -20.16 -8.93 -0.22
CA GLY A 366 -18.90 -8.28 -0.61
C GLY A 366 -18.68 -7.00 0.20
N MET A 367 -17.48 -6.44 0.13
CA MET A 367 -17.18 -5.18 0.80
C MET A 367 -18.04 -4.06 0.22
N SER A 368 -18.86 -3.43 1.07
CA SER A 368 -19.58 -2.19 0.78
C SER A 368 -18.87 -1.03 1.47
N VAL A 369 -18.58 0.03 0.72
CA VAL A 369 -17.96 1.25 1.24
C VAL A 369 -18.95 2.39 1.10
N GLU A 370 -19.33 2.99 2.22
CA GLU A 370 -20.27 4.08 2.30
C GLU A 370 -19.55 5.36 2.77
N LEU A 371 -19.82 6.47 2.08
CA LEU A 371 -19.36 7.79 2.54
C LEU A 371 -20.35 8.34 3.56
N ILE A 372 -19.86 8.64 4.75
CA ILE A 372 -20.61 9.36 5.79
C ILE A 372 -20.25 10.84 5.67
N PRO A 373 -21.16 11.68 5.15
CA PRO A 373 -20.85 13.07 4.80
C PRO A 373 -20.62 13.98 6.01
N HIS A 374 -21.13 13.60 7.18
CA HIS A 374 -21.01 14.40 8.40
C HIS A 374 -20.76 13.53 9.61
N LEU A 375 -19.63 13.78 10.27
CA LEU A 375 -19.33 13.20 11.58
C LEU A 375 -19.66 14.23 12.66
N PHE A 376 -20.28 13.75 13.74
CA PHE A 376 -20.66 14.58 14.86
C PHE A 376 -19.64 14.43 16.00
N ALA A 377 -19.24 15.56 16.59
CA ALA A 377 -18.39 15.56 17.77
C ALA A 377 -19.15 14.98 18.98
N THR A 378 -18.47 14.15 19.76
CA THR A 378 -19.06 13.42 20.90
C THR A 378 -19.53 14.33 22.03
N GLN A 379 -18.93 15.54 22.18
CA GLN A 379 -19.28 16.43 23.28
C GLN A 379 -20.64 17.12 23.13
N ASN A 380 -20.98 17.61 21.94
CA ASN A 380 -22.17 18.44 21.72
C ASN A 380 -23.02 17.98 20.53
N ASN A 381 -22.75 16.83 19.93
CA ASN A 381 -23.44 16.31 18.75
C ASN A 381 -23.57 17.33 17.61
N ARG A 382 -22.54 18.16 17.41
CA ARG A 382 -22.45 19.11 16.30
C ARG A 382 -21.51 18.60 15.23
N PRO A 383 -21.71 18.95 13.95
CA PRO A 383 -20.79 18.57 12.88
C PRO A 383 -19.36 18.97 13.22
N SER A 384 -18.41 18.04 13.08
CA SER A 384 -16.99 18.24 13.42
C SER A 384 -16.15 18.74 12.23
N GLY A 385 -16.75 18.94 11.05
CA GLY A 385 -16.01 19.22 9.81
C GLY A 385 -15.26 18.01 9.27
N GLN A 386 -15.61 16.83 9.76
CA GLN A 386 -15.03 15.57 9.30
C GLN A 386 -16.06 14.77 8.52
N ARG A 387 -15.58 14.00 7.56
CA ARG A 387 -16.28 12.93 6.84
C ARG A 387 -15.65 11.61 7.18
N GLY A 388 -16.27 10.50 6.76
CA GLY A 388 -15.67 9.20 6.97
C GLY A 388 -16.12 8.19 5.93
N PHE A 389 -15.22 7.26 5.60
CA PHE A 389 -15.59 6.06 4.88
C PHE A 389 -15.88 4.95 5.88
N TYR A 390 -17.05 4.37 5.78
CA TYR A 390 -17.44 3.17 6.52
C TYR A 390 -17.47 1.99 5.57
N ALA A 391 -16.62 1.03 5.83
CA ALA A 391 -16.58 -0.22 5.09
C ALA A 391 -17.14 -1.36 5.95
N HIS A 392 -17.96 -2.21 5.36
CA HIS A 392 -18.43 -3.41 6.02
C HIS A 392 -18.56 -4.57 5.02
N TRP A 393 -18.34 -5.77 5.53
CA TRP A 393 -18.48 -7.01 4.79
C TRP A 393 -18.87 -8.16 5.73
N ARG A 394 -19.23 -9.29 5.16
CA ARG A 394 -19.53 -10.49 5.94
C ARG A 394 -18.88 -11.70 5.31
N VAL A 395 -18.02 -12.36 6.06
CA VAL A 395 -17.26 -13.53 5.67
C VAL A 395 -17.25 -14.57 6.77
N GLY A 396 -17.27 -15.83 6.39
CA GLY A 396 -17.03 -16.97 7.25
C GLY A 396 -16.01 -17.89 6.61
N ALA A 397 -15.27 -18.63 7.39
CA ALA A 397 -14.39 -19.67 6.89
C ALA A 397 -14.28 -20.81 7.90
N ASP A 398 -14.09 -22.02 7.39
CA ASP A 398 -13.84 -23.21 8.19
C ASP A 398 -13.30 -24.34 7.32
N SER A 399 -12.67 -25.34 7.95
CA SER A 399 -12.32 -26.59 7.32
C SER A 399 -13.53 -27.52 7.26
N VAL A 400 -13.86 -27.98 6.07
CA VAL A 400 -14.96 -28.94 5.86
C VAL A 400 -14.46 -30.39 6.01
N ASN A 401 -13.15 -30.60 5.82
CA ASN A 401 -12.53 -31.91 5.95
C ASN A 401 -11.11 -31.80 6.45
N ASP A 402 -10.91 -31.92 7.77
CA ASP A 402 -9.61 -31.81 8.43
C ASP A 402 -8.65 -32.92 8.01
N SER A 403 -9.17 -34.08 7.53
CA SER A 403 -8.33 -35.18 7.04
C SER A 403 -7.55 -34.85 5.77
N ALA A 404 -7.92 -33.77 5.09
CA ALA A 404 -7.21 -33.27 3.90
C ALA A 404 -5.93 -32.50 4.25
N PHE A 405 -5.69 -32.20 5.54
CA PHE A 405 -4.61 -31.34 5.99
C PHE A 405 -3.84 -31.95 7.15
N THR A 406 -2.68 -31.38 7.39
CA THR A 406 -1.95 -31.47 8.66
C THR A 406 -1.19 -30.17 8.90
N VAL A 407 -0.97 -29.81 10.16
CA VAL A 407 -0.17 -28.67 10.57
C VAL A 407 1.10 -29.15 11.26
N LEU A 408 2.25 -28.60 10.87
CA LEU A 408 3.52 -28.84 11.52
C LEU A 408 3.57 -28.03 12.82
N ASN A 409 3.70 -28.73 13.95
CA ASN A 409 3.86 -28.12 15.26
C ASN A 409 5.32 -28.33 15.73
N ILE A 410 6.06 -27.23 15.91
CA ILE A 410 7.42 -27.24 16.44
C ILE A 410 7.32 -27.04 17.95
N THR A 411 7.56 -28.09 18.71
CA THR A 411 7.42 -28.10 20.18
C THR A 411 8.74 -28.33 20.89
#